data_da55a3b301c2db28866b50af5d5a56cb
#
_entry.id   da55a3b301c2db28866b50af5d5a56cb
#
_cell.length_a   1.000
_cell.length_b   1.000
_cell.length_c   1.000
_cell.angle_alpha   90.00
_cell.angle_beta   90.00
_cell.angle_gamma   90.00
#
_symmetry.space_group_name_H-M   'P 1'
#
loop_
_entity.id
_entity.type
_entity.pdbx_description
1 polymer ?
#
loop_
_entity_poly.entity_id
_entity_poly.type
_entity_poly.pdbx_seq_one_letter_code
_entity_poly.pdbx_strand_id
1 'polypeptide(L)'
;MPPGPDLSALQRALVELPGFATVPLADLKLLPTKGLAHDHVAIRGRRALLRVPRQSQWALAAGDNLAYQAACFERVSESGRAPRLFGVIAPRPEVPLGALVVERIEGRPPRLPEDLPALAEAMARVHALPIPPMEARAPLADHDDPVAGALDEIEAQAAFLGDAGLAPEARTAIEAELAWARGFADQVAAERPPQPVTLVLTDTHPGNFLITPHGRAVIVDLEKALYGAPGIDLAHATIYSSTTWDAESHAVLSRDQVAGFYRTYLAIVSAAAGPDLSAALAPWLLPLRRLLFLRAVTWCAKWRVQQARSAAEAGHSTENWSAANSDAALIAHVAGRVADYLSPAGLARMRADWAEDSPLLALFPESGAGSNPAPPSESLSG
;
A
#
# COMPACT_ATOMS: atom_id res chain seq x y z
N MET A 1 -0.80 16.60 -21.03
CA MET A 1 -0.72 16.67 -19.57
C MET A 1 -1.85 17.57 -19.09
N PRO A 2 -2.64 17.17 -18.09
CA PRO A 2 -3.55 18.12 -17.46
C PRO A 2 -2.73 19.31 -16.93
N PRO A 3 -3.29 20.52 -16.91
CA PRO A 3 -2.59 21.67 -16.34
C PRO A 3 -2.26 21.36 -14.86
N GLY A 4 -1.03 21.68 -14.46
CA GLY A 4 -0.63 21.58 -13.06
C GLY A 4 -1.48 22.50 -12.16
N PRO A 5 -1.35 22.40 -10.82
CA PRO A 5 -2.13 23.21 -9.89
C PRO A 5 -1.85 24.70 -10.07
N ASP A 6 -2.88 25.53 -9.91
CA ASP A 6 -2.71 27.01 -9.93
C ASP A 6 -1.93 27.46 -8.68
N LEU A 7 -0.63 27.71 -8.86
CA LEU A 7 0.25 28.13 -7.76
C LEU A 7 -0.19 29.47 -7.15
N SER A 8 -0.82 30.36 -7.93
CA SER A 8 -1.29 31.65 -7.42
C SER A 8 -2.52 31.45 -6.50
N ALA A 9 -3.43 30.55 -6.87
CA ALA A 9 -4.56 30.19 -6.04
C ALA A 9 -4.10 29.48 -4.75
N LEU A 10 -3.16 28.53 -4.88
CA LEU A 10 -2.57 27.85 -3.72
C LEU A 10 -1.88 28.83 -2.77
N GLN A 11 -1.12 29.80 -3.30
CA GLN A 11 -0.46 30.81 -2.48
C GLN A 11 -1.46 31.68 -1.72
N ARG A 12 -2.52 32.16 -2.38
CA ARG A 12 -3.57 32.95 -1.70
C ARG A 12 -4.22 32.18 -0.56
N ALA A 13 -4.48 30.88 -0.76
CA ALA A 13 -5.04 30.04 0.28
C ALA A 13 -4.04 29.70 1.40
N LEU A 14 -2.77 29.48 1.04
CA LEU A 14 -1.70 29.13 1.99
C LEU A 14 -1.44 30.26 3.00
N VAL A 15 -1.44 31.52 2.56
CA VAL A 15 -1.17 32.67 3.46
C VAL A 15 -2.25 32.90 4.52
N GLU A 16 -3.42 32.29 4.36
CA GLU A 16 -4.48 32.29 5.36
C GLU A 16 -4.16 31.35 6.54
N LEU A 17 -3.25 30.40 6.35
CA LEU A 17 -2.90 29.43 7.41
C LEU A 17 -1.89 30.01 8.40
N PRO A 18 -2.04 29.68 9.70
CA PRO A 18 -1.08 30.08 10.74
C PRO A 18 0.35 29.65 10.38
N GLY A 19 1.29 30.57 10.50
CA GLY A 19 2.71 30.31 10.19
C GLY A 19 3.08 30.43 8.71
N PHE A 20 2.13 30.66 7.78
CA PHE A 20 2.40 30.76 6.34
C PHE A 20 2.05 32.14 5.74
N ALA A 21 1.60 33.10 6.55
CA ALA A 21 1.13 34.42 6.10
C ALA A 21 2.13 35.23 5.24
N THR A 22 3.43 34.94 5.34
CA THR A 22 4.49 35.67 4.65
C THR A 22 5.11 34.89 3.47
N VAL A 23 4.48 33.79 3.02
CA VAL A 23 5.02 32.99 1.91
C VAL A 23 4.70 33.69 0.58
N PRO A 24 5.72 34.18 -0.17
CA PRO A 24 5.49 34.78 -1.46
C PRO A 24 5.29 33.71 -2.54
N LEU A 25 4.59 34.04 -3.62
CA LEU A 25 4.36 33.14 -4.75
C LEU A 25 5.67 32.57 -5.33
N ALA A 26 6.74 33.38 -5.38
CA ALA A 26 8.05 33.00 -5.92
C ALA A 26 8.73 31.85 -5.13
N ASP A 27 8.28 31.57 -3.91
CA ASP A 27 8.81 30.48 -3.09
C ASP A 27 8.05 29.17 -3.29
N LEU A 28 6.95 29.16 -4.04
CA LEU A 28 6.25 27.93 -4.42
C LEU A 28 6.87 27.31 -5.67
N LYS A 29 7.31 26.06 -5.53
CA LYS A 29 7.91 25.30 -6.62
C LYS A 29 7.23 23.95 -6.79
N LEU A 30 6.57 23.73 -7.94
CA LEU A 30 6.07 22.43 -8.32
C LEU A 30 7.23 21.42 -8.42
N LEU A 31 7.12 20.30 -7.73
CA LEU A 31 8.09 19.21 -7.79
C LEU A 31 7.74 18.27 -8.96
N PRO A 32 8.74 17.55 -9.49
CA PRO A 32 8.47 16.49 -10.46
C PRO A 32 7.45 15.49 -9.94
N THR A 33 6.50 15.11 -10.77
CA THR A 33 5.46 14.14 -10.43
C THR A 33 6.08 12.76 -10.36
N LYS A 34 6.01 12.10 -9.19
CA LYS A 34 6.43 10.69 -9.01
C LYS A 34 5.24 9.74 -8.91
N GLY A 35 4.07 10.24 -8.57
CA GLY A 35 2.84 9.46 -8.38
C GLY A 35 1.68 10.03 -9.17
N LEU A 36 0.55 9.33 -9.18
CA LEU A 36 -0.63 9.67 -9.97
C LEU A 36 -1.66 10.50 -9.20
N ALA A 37 -1.70 10.31 -7.87
CA ALA A 37 -2.76 10.83 -7.04
C ALA A 37 -2.57 12.28 -6.59
N HIS A 38 -1.32 12.80 -6.58
CA HIS A 38 -1.01 14.11 -6.01
C HIS A 38 0.03 14.89 -6.81
N ASP A 39 -0.16 16.20 -6.82
CA ASP A 39 0.92 17.16 -7.10
C ASP A 39 1.56 17.61 -5.78
N HIS A 40 2.87 17.80 -5.81
CA HIS A 40 3.64 18.29 -4.67
C HIS A 40 4.25 19.65 -4.99
N VAL A 41 3.98 20.65 -4.13
CA VAL A 41 4.53 21.98 -4.27
C VAL A 41 5.42 22.30 -3.07
N ALA A 42 6.73 22.37 -3.28
CA ALA A 42 7.67 22.73 -2.22
C ALA A 42 7.57 24.22 -1.88
N ILE A 43 7.75 24.55 -0.61
CA ILE A 43 7.83 25.94 -0.10
C ILE A 43 9.30 26.24 0.20
N ARG A 44 9.92 27.09 -0.60
CA ARG A 44 11.33 27.45 -0.44
C ARG A 44 11.61 28.02 0.94
N GLY A 45 12.73 27.66 1.54
CA GLY A 45 13.15 28.10 2.84
C GLY A 45 12.35 27.49 4.02
N ARG A 46 11.44 26.56 3.75
CA ARG A 46 10.65 25.88 4.79
C ARG A 46 10.71 24.36 4.63
N ARG A 47 10.68 23.66 5.75
CA ARG A 47 10.51 22.19 5.77
C ARG A 47 9.04 21.81 5.63
N ALA A 48 8.38 22.36 4.60
CA ALA A 48 6.98 22.13 4.31
C ALA A 48 6.74 22.00 2.80
N LEU A 49 5.71 21.28 2.42
CA LEU A 49 5.20 21.22 1.07
C LEU A 49 3.66 21.15 1.07
N LEU A 50 3.07 21.59 -0.04
CA LEU A 50 1.66 21.36 -0.32
C LEU A 50 1.51 20.02 -1.05
N ARG A 51 0.61 19.18 -0.58
CA ARG A 51 0.14 17.96 -1.21
C ARG A 51 -1.25 18.25 -1.78
N VAL A 52 -1.33 18.35 -3.09
CA VAL A 52 -2.55 18.74 -3.81
C VAL A 52 -3.13 17.50 -4.46
N PRO A 53 -4.31 17.00 -4.01
CA PRO A 53 -4.93 15.86 -4.63
C PRO A 53 -5.28 16.14 -6.10
N ARG A 54 -5.11 15.15 -6.95
CA ARG A 54 -5.64 15.14 -8.33
C ARG A 54 -6.97 14.42 -8.40
N GLN A 55 -7.21 13.54 -7.42
CA GLN A 55 -8.36 12.64 -7.36
C GLN A 55 -8.55 12.09 -5.95
N SER A 56 -9.67 11.41 -5.73
CA SER A 56 -9.90 10.58 -4.54
C SER A 56 -9.67 9.10 -4.88
N GLN A 57 -8.83 8.43 -4.12
CA GLN A 57 -8.61 6.97 -4.23
C GLN A 57 -9.84 6.15 -3.77
N TRP A 58 -10.68 6.75 -2.91
CA TRP A 58 -11.87 6.13 -2.34
C TRP A 58 -13.16 6.62 -2.98
N ALA A 59 -13.08 7.36 -4.10
CA ALA A 59 -14.23 8.01 -4.75
C ALA A 59 -15.04 8.92 -3.81
N LEU A 60 -14.40 9.49 -2.78
CA LEU A 60 -15.03 10.41 -1.84
C LEU A 60 -15.20 11.79 -2.46
N ALA A 61 -16.18 12.54 -1.97
CA ALA A 61 -16.31 13.98 -2.26
C ALA A 61 -15.04 14.74 -1.78
N ALA A 62 -14.74 15.88 -2.40
CA ALA A 62 -13.48 16.59 -2.18
C ALA A 62 -13.23 16.93 -0.69
N GLY A 63 -14.25 17.38 0.04
CA GLY A 63 -14.15 17.68 1.46
C GLY A 63 -13.87 16.43 2.31
N ASP A 64 -14.60 15.36 2.06
CA ASP A 64 -14.47 14.09 2.79
C ASP A 64 -13.12 13.43 2.49
N ASN A 65 -12.68 13.46 1.22
CA ASN A 65 -11.35 12.96 0.83
C ASN A 65 -10.23 13.73 1.55
N LEU A 66 -10.35 15.05 1.62
CA LEU A 66 -9.34 15.86 2.30
C LEU A 66 -9.34 15.62 3.82
N ALA A 67 -10.53 15.49 4.44
CA ALA A 67 -10.67 15.17 5.86
C ALA A 67 -10.09 13.79 6.18
N TYR A 68 -10.33 12.79 5.33
CA TYR A 68 -9.75 11.45 5.45
C TYR A 68 -8.22 11.51 5.40
N GLN A 69 -7.67 12.17 4.39
CA GLN A 69 -6.21 12.30 4.24
C GLN A 69 -5.59 13.07 5.42
N ALA A 70 -6.22 14.15 5.89
CA ALA A 70 -5.74 14.90 7.06
C ALA A 70 -5.67 14.00 8.30
N ALA A 71 -6.72 13.22 8.58
CA ALA A 71 -6.76 12.28 9.68
C ALA A 71 -5.68 11.17 9.56
N CYS A 72 -5.38 10.70 8.34
CA CYS A 72 -4.27 9.77 8.11
C CYS A 72 -2.94 10.39 8.57
N PHE A 73 -2.64 11.62 8.13
CA PHE A 73 -1.40 12.30 8.53
C PHE A 73 -1.35 12.56 10.04
N GLU A 74 -2.43 13.04 10.66
CA GLU A 74 -2.49 13.30 12.10
C GLU A 74 -2.18 12.03 12.90
N ARG A 75 -2.84 10.92 12.59
CA ARG A 75 -2.70 9.68 13.35
C ARG A 75 -1.37 8.97 13.12
N VAL A 76 -0.94 8.85 11.84
CA VAL A 76 0.31 8.16 11.55
C VAL A 76 1.53 8.94 12.05
N SER A 77 1.48 10.28 12.04
CA SER A 77 2.60 11.12 12.50
C SER A 77 2.93 10.97 13.99
N GLU A 78 2.00 10.49 14.82
CA GLU A 78 2.24 10.17 16.24
C GLU A 78 3.32 9.09 16.40
N SER A 79 3.52 8.23 15.40
CA SER A 79 4.60 7.24 15.38
C SER A 79 6.01 7.87 15.30
N GLY A 80 6.11 9.14 14.90
CA GLY A 80 7.37 9.80 14.55
C GLY A 80 8.03 9.21 13.29
N ARG A 81 7.28 8.45 12.48
CA ARG A 81 7.73 7.81 11.24
C ARG A 81 6.97 8.29 10.00
N ALA A 82 6.24 9.39 10.12
CA ALA A 82 5.52 10.01 9.02
C ALA A 82 5.64 11.54 9.08
N PRO A 83 5.40 12.26 7.97
CA PRO A 83 5.36 13.71 7.95
C PRO A 83 4.26 14.26 8.87
N ARG A 84 4.53 15.37 9.54
CA ARG A 84 3.52 16.10 10.33
C ARG A 84 2.59 16.86 9.40
N LEU A 85 1.31 16.95 9.77
CA LEU A 85 0.36 17.86 9.17
C LEU A 85 0.55 19.26 9.79
N PHE A 86 0.67 20.30 8.95
CA PHE A 86 0.78 21.69 9.39
C PHE A 86 -0.49 22.50 9.15
N GLY A 87 -1.34 22.06 8.19
CA GLY A 87 -2.59 22.74 7.89
C GLY A 87 -3.34 22.10 6.72
N VAL A 88 -4.59 22.52 6.60
CA VAL A 88 -5.51 22.04 5.57
C VAL A 88 -6.08 23.24 4.84
N ILE A 89 -5.94 23.26 3.52
CA ILE A 89 -6.59 24.21 2.62
C ILE A 89 -7.89 23.54 2.13
N ALA A 90 -9.03 24.01 2.66
CA ALA A 90 -10.32 23.46 2.28
C ALA A 90 -10.61 23.61 0.77
N PRO A 91 -11.42 22.72 0.17
CA PRO A 91 -11.86 22.86 -1.21
C PRO A 91 -12.54 24.21 -1.46
N ARG A 92 -12.15 24.88 -2.55
CA ARG A 92 -12.69 26.17 -2.98
C ARG A 92 -12.63 26.25 -4.51
N PRO A 93 -13.34 27.19 -5.18
CA PRO A 93 -13.42 27.20 -6.66
C PRO A 93 -12.06 27.15 -7.36
N GLU A 94 -11.03 27.83 -6.83
CA GLU A 94 -9.69 27.91 -7.42
C GLU A 94 -8.80 26.72 -7.02
N VAL A 95 -9.16 25.97 -5.96
CA VAL A 95 -8.47 24.78 -5.47
C VAL A 95 -9.52 23.69 -5.16
N PRO A 96 -10.15 23.11 -6.20
CA PRO A 96 -11.40 22.36 -6.03
C PRO A 96 -11.29 21.10 -5.19
N LEU A 97 -10.10 20.48 -5.10
CA LEU A 97 -9.84 19.31 -4.25
C LEU A 97 -9.15 19.68 -2.92
N GLY A 98 -8.90 20.98 -2.69
CA GLY A 98 -8.15 21.43 -1.53
C GLY A 98 -6.68 21.03 -1.56
N ALA A 99 -5.99 21.17 -0.44
CA ALA A 99 -4.61 20.71 -0.27
C ALA A 99 -4.26 20.49 1.21
N LEU A 100 -3.29 19.61 1.48
CA LEU A 100 -2.65 19.49 2.77
C LEU A 100 -1.31 20.22 2.76
N VAL A 101 -0.98 20.90 3.85
CA VAL A 101 0.36 21.42 4.11
C VAL A 101 1.03 20.45 5.07
N VAL A 102 2.05 19.73 4.59
CA VAL A 102 2.71 18.68 5.35
C VAL A 102 4.21 18.93 5.48
N GLU A 103 4.85 18.25 6.42
CA GLU A 103 6.30 18.29 6.57
C GLU A 103 6.98 17.75 5.31
N ARG A 104 7.96 18.50 4.81
CA ARG A 104 8.84 18.04 3.74
C ARG A 104 9.96 17.21 4.35
N ILE A 105 9.96 15.92 4.06
CA ILE A 105 11.01 15.00 4.49
C ILE A 105 12.21 15.09 3.55
N GLU A 106 13.39 15.33 4.12
CA GLU A 106 14.65 15.20 3.41
C GLU A 106 15.17 13.77 3.55
N GLY A 107 15.35 13.11 2.42
CA GLY A 107 15.75 11.71 2.41
C GLY A 107 15.98 11.20 1.00
N ARG A 108 16.46 9.96 0.91
CA ARG A 108 16.64 9.20 -0.33
C ARG A 108 15.68 8.02 -0.38
N PRO A 109 15.38 7.48 -1.56
CA PRO A 109 14.72 6.19 -1.66
C PRO A 109 15.49 5.09 -0.91
N PRO A 110 14.80 4.06 -0.39
CA PRO A 110 15.45 2.91 0.24
C PRO A 110 16.36 2.17 -0.72
N ARG A 111 17.47 1.68 -0.20
CA ARG A 111 18.35 0.70 -0.86
C ARG A 111 18.09 -0.66 -0.23
N LEU A 112 17.54 -1.57 -1.00
CA LEU A 112 17.22 -2.90 -0.53
C LEU A 112 18.34 -3.88 -0.93
N PRO A 113 18.70 -4.82 -0.05
CA PRO A 113 18.05 -5.17 1.23
C PRO A 113 18.54 -4.36 2.44
N GLU A 114 19.53 -3.47 2.30
CA GLU A 114 20.26 -2.82 3.40
C GLU A 114 19.33 -2.03 4.34
N ASP A 115 18.33 -1.35 3.78
CA ASP A 115 17.40 -0.50 4.55
C ASP A 115 16.17 -1.27 5.09
N LEU A 116 16.03 -2.59 4.84
CA LEU A 116 14.90 -3.38 5.35
C LEU A 116 14.68 -3.25 6.87
N PRO A 117 15.72 -3.24 7.71
CA PRO A 117 15.54 -3.05 9.15
C PRO A 117 14.91 -1.70 9.51
N ALA A 118 15.25 -0.63 8.77
CA ALA A 118 14.67 0.70 8.99
C ALA A 118 13.18 0.74 8.57
N LEU A 119 12.81 0.05 7.47
CA LEU A 119 11.42 -0.09 7.06
C LEU A 119 10.63 -0.88 8.10
N ALA A 120 11.17 -2.00 8.59
CA ALA A 120 10.55 -2.80 9.64
C ALA A 120 10.30 -1.96 10.92
N GLU A 121 11.28 -1.14 11.32
CA GLU A 121 11.13 -0.25 12.48
C GLU A 121 10.05 0.81 12.24
N ALA A 122 10.00 1.44 11.07
CA ALA A 122 9.01 2.46 10.78
C ALA A 122 7.59 1.89 10.88
N MET A 123 7.34 0.72 10.30
CA MET A 123 6.04 0.06 10.38
C MET A 123 5.71 -0.41 11.80
N ALA A 124 6.67 -1.01 12.51
CA ALA A 124 6.47 -1.42 13.90
C ALA A 124 6.06 -0.25 14.80
N ARG A 125 6.62 0.95 14.58
CA ARG A 125 6.25 2.17 15.31
C ARG A 125 4.83 2.63 15.01
N VAL A 126 4.36 2.48 13.76
CA VAL A 126 2.97 2.79 13.39
C VAL A 126 2.02 1.76 13.99
N HIS A 127 2.31 0.48 13.82
CA HIS A 127 1.45 -0.61 14.30
C HIS A 127 1.39 -0.73 15.82
N ALA A 128 2.36 -0.17 16.54
CA ALA A 128 2.37 -0.10 18.01
C ALA A 128 1.65 1.13 18.57
N LEU A 129 1.08 2.00 17.73
CA LEU A 129 0.27 3.13 18.21
C LEU A 129 -0.96 2.60 18.95
N PRO A 130 -1.38 3.27 20.05
CA PRO A 130 -2.63 2.94 20.72
C PRO A 130 -3.81 3.04 19.76
N ILE A 131 -4.66 2.02 19.76
CA ILE A 131 -5.89 2.03 18.97
C ILE A 131 -6.95 2.82 19.72
N PRO A 132 -7.52 3.89 19.13
CA PRO A 132 -8.59 4.64 19.77
C PRO A 132 -9.87 3.80 19.85
N PRO A 133 -10.81 4.12 20.77
CA PRO A 133 -12.13 3.53 20.80
C PRO A 133 -12.81 3.65 19.41
N MET A 134 -13.69 2.71 19.07
CA MET A 134 -14.30 2.59 17.73
C MET A 134 -14.94 3.91 17.27
N GLU A 135 -15.66 4.59 18.17
CA GLU A 135 -16.30 5.88 17.92
C GLU A 135 -15.33 7.01 17.57
N ALA A 136 -14.05 6.87 17.93
CA ALA A 136 -13.00 7.86 17.65
C ALA A 136 -12.12 7.49 16.44
N ARG A 137 -12.41 6.37 15.74
CA ARG A 137 -11.63 5.93 14.57
C ARG A 137 -12.00 6.68 13.29
N ALA A 138 -13.23 7.15 13.17
CA ALA A 138 -13.65 7.96 12.04
C ALA A 138 -12.74 9.18 11.84
N PRO A 139 -12.51 9.65 10.61
CA PRO A 139 -13.09 9.18 9.35
C PRO A 139 -12.35 7.98 8.72
N LEU A 140 -11.29 7.43 9.34
CA LEU A 140 -10.56 6.30 8.81
C LEU A 140 -11.46 5.05 8.77
N ALA A 141 -11.32 4.29 7.69
CA ALA A 141 -12.00 3.01 7.57
C ALA A 141 -11.54 2.05 8.69
N ASP A 142 -12.44 1.20 9.12
CA ASP A 142 -12.21 0.22 10.20
C ASP A 142 -12.73 -1.13 9.75
N HIS A 143 -11.85 -2.11 9.68
CA HIS A 143 -12.18 -3.47 9.29
C HIS A 143 -12.26 -4.34 10.54
N ASP A 144 -13.48 -4.59 11.02
CA ASP A 144 -13.74 -5.51 12.14
C ASP A 144 -13.29 -6.95 11.83
N ASP A 145 -13.38 -7.35 10.56
CA ASP A 145 -12.86 -8.60 10.02
C ASP A 145 -11.90 -8.30 8.86
N PRO A 146 -10.59 -8.14 9.15
CA PRO A 146 -9.60 -7.85 8.12
C PRO A 146 -9.45 -8.91 7.04
N VAL A 147 -9.70 -10.20 7.36
CA VAL A 147 -9.62 -11.28 6.37
C VAL A 147 -10.79 -11.18 5.40
N ALA A 148 -12.02 -11.00 5.91
CA ALA A 148 -13.19 -10.81 5.06
C ALA A 148 -13.04 -9.56 4.17
N GLY A 149 -12.63 -8.43 4.75
CA GLY A 149 -12.42 -7.19 3.97
C GLY A 149 -11.36 -7.33 2.87
N ALA A 150 -10.27 -8.06 3.14
CA ALA A 150 -9.26 -8.35 2.13
C ALA A 150 -9.81 -9.27 1.01
N LEU A 151 -10.61 -10.29 1.37
CA LEU A 151 -11.21 -11.20 0.40
C LEU A 151 -12.23 -10.48 -0.48
N ASP A 152 -13.06 -9.61 0.07
CA ASP A 152 -14.04 -8.82 -0.69
C ASP A 152 -13.36 -7.96 -1.78
N GLU A 153 -12.24 -7.29 -1.44
CA GLU A 153 -11.45 -6.54 -2.41
C GLU A 153 -10.88 -7.45 -3.50
N ILE A 154 -10.31 -8.61 -3.11
CA ILE A 154 -9.75 -9.60 -4.02
C ILE A 154 -10.82 -10.11 -4.99
N GLU A 155 -12.01 -10.48 -4.50
CA GLU A 155 -13.11 -11.01 -5.32
C GLU A 155 -13.64 -9.96 -6.32
N ALA A 156 -13.80 -8.72 -5.87
CA ALA A 156 -14.19 -7.63 -6.76
C ALA A 156 -13.19 -7.42 -7.92
N GLN A 157 -11.90 -7.59 -7.64
CA GLN A 157 -10.84 -7.52 -8.66
C GLN A 157 -10.74 -8.80 -9.49
N ALA A 158 -10.97 -9.97 -8.90
CA ALA A 158 -10.91 -11.27 -9.56
C ALA A 158 -11.96 -11.42 -10.68
N ALA A 159 -13.04 -10.65 -10.64
CA ALA A 159 -14.04 -10.60 -11.71
C ALA A 159 -13.43 -10.24 -13.09
N PHE A 160 -12.26 -9.62 -13.11
CA PHE A 160 -11.55 -9.27 -14.35
C PHE A 160 -10.61 -10.38 -14.88
N LEU A 161 -10.36 -11.45 -14.13
CA LEU A 161 -9.42 -12.50 -14.54
C LEU A 161 -9.80 -13.18 -15.86
N GLY A 162 -11.11 -13.31 -16.14
CA GLY A 162 -11.62 -13.88 -17.39
C GLY A 162 -11.10 -13.16 -18.64
N ASP A 163 -11.08 -11.84 -18.58
CA ASP A 163 -10.75 -10.94 -19.69
C ASP A 163 -9.27 -10.53 -19.71
N ALA A 164 -8.48 -10.90 -18.68
CA ALA A 164 -7.10 -10.42 -18.50
C ALA A 164 -6.07 -11.07 -19.44
N GLY A 165 -6.46 -12.03 -20.30
CA GLY A 165 -5.55 -12.69 -21.26
C GLY A 165 -4.40 -13.43 -20.57
N LEU A 166 -4.68 -14.16 -19.48
CA LEU A 166 -3.70 -14.92 -18.71
C LEU A 166 -3.28 -16.18 -19.45
N ALA A 167 -2.00 -16.56 -19.34
CA ALA A 167 -1.55 -17.90 -19.71
C ALA A 167 -2.29 -18.96 -18.87
N PRO A 168 -2.56 -20.18 -19.41
CA PRO A 168 -3.30 -21.22 -18.68
C PRO A 168 -2.69 -21.55 -17.32
N GLU A 169 -1.37 -21.67 -17.24
CA GLU A 169 -0.64 -21.96 -15.99
C GLU A 169 -0.78 -20.83 -14.96
N ALA A 170 -0.75 -19.56 -15.42
CA ALA A 170 -0.96 -18.41 -14.57
C ALA A 170 -2.38 -18.38 -14.01
N ARG A 171 -3.38 -18.65 -14.85
CA ARG A 171 -4.78 -18.76 -14.46
C ARG A 171 -4.97 -19.83 -13.39
N THR A 172 -4.50 -21.05 -13.65
CA THR A 172 -4.59 -22.17 -12.71
C THR A 172 -3.95 -21.84 -11.37
N ALA A 173 -2.78 -21.19 -11.39
CA ALA A 173 -2.09 -20.77 -10.16
C ALA A 173 -2.90 -19.76 -9.35
N ILE A 174 -3.50 -18.75 -9.99
CA ILE A 174 -4.32 -17.73 -9.31
C ILE A 174 -5.62 -18.35 -8.77
N GLU A 175 -6.29 -19.19 -9.56
CA GLU A 175 -7.53 -19.88 -9.16
C GLU A 175 -7.31 -20.79 -7.96
N ALA A 176 -6.17 -21.48 -7.89
CA ALA A 176 -5.82 -22.30 -6.72
C ALA A 176 -5.64 -21.46 -5.46
N GLU A 177 -5.00 -20.28 -5.56
CA GLU A 177 -4.85 -19.37 -4.42
C GLU A 177 -6.18 -18.72 -4.03
N LEU A 178 -7.07 -18.41 -4.98
CA LEU A 178 -8.43 -17.92 -4.68
C LEU A 178 -9.25 -18.98 -3.93
N ALA A 179 -9.16 -20.24 -4.36
CA ALA A 179 -9.83 -21.34 -3.65
C ALA A 179 -9.30 -21.49 -2.21
N TRP A 180 -7.98 -21.38 -2.02
CA TRP A 180 -7.39 -21.36 -0.70
C TRP A 180 -7.89 -20.16 0.14
N ALA A 181 -7.91 -18.94 -0.43
CA ALA A 181 -8.34 -17.74 0.29
C ALA A 181 -9.78 -17.81 0.77
N ARG A 182 -10.70 -18.37 -0.04
CA ARG A 182 -12.09 -18.63 0.33
C ARG A 182 -12.17 -19.61 1.49
N GLY A 183 -11.50 -20.76 1.39
CA GLY A 183 -11.46 -21.74 2.46
C GLY A 183 -10.86 -21.21 3.76
N PHE A 184 -9.82 -20.38 3.67
CA PHE A 184 -9.24 -19.70 4.84
C PHE A 184 -10.22 -18.71 5.47
N ALA A 185 -10.92 -17.89 4.68
CA ALA A 185 -11.91 -16.96 5.19
C ALA A 185 -13.11 -17.70 5.83
N ASP A 186 -13.58 -18.80 5.21
CA ASP A 186 -14.64 -19.65 5.78
C ASP A 186 -14.21 -20.24 7.13
N GLN A 187 -12.97 -20.71 7.25
CA GLN A 187 -12.41 -21.20 8.51
C GLN A 187 -12.37 -20.09 9.57
N VAL A 188 -11.85 -18.91 9.23
CA VAL A 188 -11.79 -17.76 10.14
C VAL A 188 -13.20 -17.36 10.59
N ALA A 189 -14.17 -17.33 9.68
CA ALA A 189 -15.55 -17.01 10.00
C ALA A 189 -16.22 -18.05 10.93
N ALA A 190 -15.87 -19.33 10.77
CA ALA A 190 -16.41 -20.41 11.61
C ALA A 190 -15.79 -20.43 13.01
N GLU A 191 -14.45 -20.31 13.10
CA GLU A 191 -13.70 -20.41 14.36
C GLU A 191 -13.68 -19.09 15.14
N ARG A 192 -13.82 -17.96 14.45
CA ARG A 192 -13.79 -16.59 15.00
C ARG A 192 -12.57 -16.31 15.90
N PRO A 193 -11.35 -16.67 15.47
CA PRO A 193 -10.17 -16.33 16.23
C PRO A 193 -9.99 -14.80 16.26
N PRO A 194 -9.44 -14.23 17.35
CA PRO A 194 -9.20 -12.80 17.42
C PRO A 194 -8.16 -12.38 16.34
N GLN A 195 -8.59 -11.52 15.42
CA GLN A 195 -7.73 -10.95 14.40
C GLN A 195 -7.06 -9.69 14.97
N PRO A 196 -5.72 -9.58 14.94
CA PRO A 196 -5.06 -8.37 15.40
C PRO A 196 -5.35 -7.20 14.43
N VAL A 197 -5.90 -6.13 14.98
CA VAL A 197 -6.14 -4.88 14.27
C VAL A 197 -5.18 -3.82 14.79
N THR A 198 -4.59 -3.03 13.91
CA THR A 198 -3.74 -1.88 14.22
C THR A 198 -4.04 -0.76 13.23
N LEU A 199 -3.44 0.42 13.43
CA LEU A 199 -3.38 1.41 12.35
C LEU A 199 -2.42 0.87 11.27
N VAL A 200 -2.92 0.65 10.05
CA VAL A 200 -2.16 0.16 8.90
C VAL A 200 -2.19 1.16 7.76
N LEU A 201 -1.24 1.04 6.83
CA LEU A 201 -1.04 2.00 5.74
C LEU A 201 -1.56 1.47 4.40
N THR A 202 -1.65 0.16 4.27
CA THR A 202 -2.12 -0.62 3.11
C THR A 202 -1.34 -0.43 1.80
N ASP A 203 -0.48 0.58 1.70
CA ASP A 203 0.36 0.88 0.52
C ASP A 203 1.82 1.11 0.92
N THR A 204 2.46 0.08 1.45
CA THR A 204 3.81 0.12 2.03
C THR A 204 4.90 -0.40 1.07
N HIS A 205 4.70 -0.30 -0.24
CA HIS A 205 5.80 -0.62 -1.15
C HIS A 205 7.00 0.31 -0.91
N PRO A 206 8.25 -0.15 -1.15
CA PRO A 206 9.45 0.61 -0.77
C PRO A 206 9.53 2.04 -1.32
N GLY A 207 8.93 2.32 -2.48
CA GLY A 207 8.88 3.66 -3.05
C GLY A 207 8.12 4.69 -2.21
N ASN A 208 7.30 4.25 -1.23
CA ASN A 208 6.57 5.12 -0.31
C ASN A 208 7.38 5.44 0.97
N PHE A 209 8.67 5.08 1.01
CA PHE A 209 9.56 5.41 2.12
C PHE A 209 10.68 6.34 1.68
N LEU A 210 11.12 7.18 2.61
CA LEU A 210 12.34 7.95 2.50
C LEU A 210 13.29 7.62 3.65
N ILE A 211 14.54 7.35 3.34
CA ILE A 211 15.58 7.16 4.33
C ILE A 211 16.25 8.52 4.60
N THR A 212 16.07 9.02 5.80
CA THR A 212 16.66 10.30 6.23
C THR A 212 18.18 10.22 6.31
N PRO A 213 18.91 11.37 6.39
CA PRO A 213 20.36 11.37 6.58
C PRO A 213 20.84 10.64 7.84
N HIS A 214 19.94 10.44 8.81
CA HIS A 214 20.21 9.69 10.06
C HIS A 214 19.84 8.20 9.97
N GLY A 215 19.58 7.67 8.77
CA GLY A 215 19.24 6.26 8.54
C GLY A 215 17.83 5.84 8.97
N ARG A 216 16.94 6.79 9.33
CA ARG A 216 15.56 6.48 9.74
C ARG A 216 14.66 6.43 8.51
N ALA A 217 13.83 5.39 8.42
CA ALA A 217 12.75 5.36 7.43
C ALA A 217 11.57 6.22 7.87
N VAL A 218 11.02 6.99 6.93
CA VAL A 218 9.80 7.80 7.07
C VAL A 218 8.85 7.42 5.94
N ILE A 219 7.62 7.13 6.26
CA ILE A 219 6.56 6.77 5.32
C ILE A 219 5.90 8.06 4.84
N VAL A 220 5.81 8.27 3.53
CA VAL A 220 5.38 9.57 2.96
C VAL A 220 4.06 9.56 2.23
N ASP A 221 3.52 8.38 1.90
CA ASP A 221 2.21 8.23 1.27
C ASP A 221 1.22 7.52 2.20
N LEU A 222 0.32 8.29 2.81
CA LEU A 222 -0.50 7.86 3.94
C LEU A 222 -2.00 7.81 3.62
N GLU A 223 -2.41 8.17 2.40
CA GLU A 223 -3.81 8.42 2.04
C GLU A 223 -4.74 7.20 2.12
N LYS A 224 -4.16 6.01 2.24
CA LYS A 224 -4.88 4.73 2.35
C LYS A 224 -4.81 4.13 3.75
N ALA A 225 -4.34 4.89 4.75
CA ALA A 225 -4.28 4.39 6.12
C ALA A 225 -5.69 4.08 6.66
N LEU A 226 -5.80 2.98 7.39
CA LEU A 226 -7.05 2.50 8.00
C LEU A 226 -6.74 1.64 9.24
N TYR A 227 -7.75 1.19 9.96
CA TYR A 227 -7.59 0.18 11.00
C TYR A 227 -7.82 -1.21 10.40
N GLY A 228 -6.80 -2.07 10.46
CA GLY A 228 -6.81 -3.38 9.82
C GLY A 228 -5.63 -4.26 10.24
N ALA A 229 -5.41 -5.35 9.49
CA ALA A 229 -4.38 -6.32 9.81
C ALA A 229 -2.97 -5.88 9.39
N PRO A 230 -2.00 -5.75 10.32
CA PRO A 230 -0.65 -5.26 10.02
C PRO A 230 0.16 -6.20 9.11
N GLY A 231 -0.21 -7.47 9.01
CA GLY A 231 0.46 -8.40 8.09
C GLY A 231 0.35 -8.03 6.62
N ILE A 232 -0.67 -7.27 6.23
CA ILE A 232 -0.82 -6.72 4.87
C ILE A 232 0.30 -5.74 4.56
N ASP A 233 0.61 -4.83 5.48
CA ASP A 233 1.70 -3.86 5.32
C ASP A 233 3.05 -4.54 5.21
N LEU A 234 3.31 -5.53 6.08
CA LEU A 234 4.59 -6.26 6.07
C LEU A 234 4.78 -7.05 4.77
N ALA A 235 3.71 -7.67 4.30
CA ALA A 235 3.72 -8.37 3.04
C ALA A 235 3.96 -7.40 1.88
N HIS A 236 3.26 -6.26 1.86
CA HIS A 236 3.39 -5.26 0.80
C HIS A 236 4.80 -4.63 0.75
N ALA A 237 5.47 -4.47 1.89
CA ALA A 237 6.84 -3.95 1.92
C ALA A 237 7.90 -4.92 1.34
N THR A 238 7.60 -6.22 1.23
CA THR A 238 8.61 -7.24 0.94
C THR A 238 8.25 -8.23 -0.16
N ILE A 239 7.03 -8.22 -0.69
CA ILE A 239 6.66 -9.11 -1.79
C ILE A 239 7.29 -8.65 -3.11
N TYR A 240 7.62 -9.60 -3.97
CA TYR A 240 8.28 -9.35 -5.25
C TYR A 240 7.58 -8.27 -6.10
N SER A 241 6.25 -8.30 -6.19
CA SER A 241 5.48 -7.31 -6.95
C SER A 241 5.63 -5.88 -6.43
N SER A 242 5.93 -5.70 -5.15
CA SER A 242 6.10 -4.39 -4.53
C SER A 242 7.56 -3.92 -4.52
N THR A 243 8.51 -4.83 -4.21
CA THR A 243 9.94 -4.48 -4.16
C THR A 243 10.56 -4.24 -5.54
N THR A 244 9.88 -4.68 -6.60
CA THR A 244 10.29 -4.42 -7.99
C THR A 244 9.42 -3.36 -8.68
N TRP A 245 8.45 -2.76 -7.98
CA TRP A 245 7.53 -1.78 -8.54
C TRP A 245 8.21 -0.46 -8.88
N ASP A 246 8.85 0.16 -7.92
CA ASP A 246 9.50 1.46 -8.07
C ASP A 246 10.93 1.32 -8.57
N ALA A 247 11.31 2.12 -9.58
CA ALA A 247 12.63 2.00 -10.21
C ALA A 247 13.79 2.45 -9.31
N GLU A 248 13.54 3.39 -8.38
CA GLU A 248 14.58 3.93 -7.50
C GLU A 248 14.84 3.03 -6.28
N SER A 249 13.88 2.18 -5.90
CA SER A 249 13.98 1.25 -4.78
C SER A 249 13.90 -0.23 -5.21
N HIS A 250 14.07 -0.50 -6.51
CA HIS A 250 13.96 -1.84 -7.10
C HIS A 250 14.93 -2.84 -6.51
N ALA A 251 14.42 -3.96 -6.01
CA ALA A 251 15.21 -5.11 -5.60
C ALA A 251 14.43 -6.42 -5.67
N VAL A 252 15.15 -7.52 -5.92
CA VAL A 252 14.63 -8.88 -5.77
C VAL A 252 15.17 -9.45 -4.48
N LEU A 253 14.31 -9.58 -3.46
CA LEU A 253 14.70 -10.09 -2.16
C LEU A 253 14.80 -11.63 -2.17
N SER A 254 15.78 -12.18 -1.44
CA SER A 254 15.80 -13.60 -1.12
C SER A 254 14.76 -13.92 -0.02
N ARG A 255 14.33 -15.19 0.07
CA ARG A 255 13.42 -15.64 1.12
C ARG A 255 14.00 -15.43 2.53
N ASP A 256 15.32 -15.56 2.70
CA ASP A 256 16.00 -15.29 3.98
C ASP A 256 15.98 -13.81 4.35
N GLN A 257 16.12 -12.92 3.37
CA GLN A 257 15.98 -11.47 3.59
C GLN A 257 14.56 -11.09 4.02
N VAL A 258 13.56 -11.69 3.38
CA VAL A 258 12.16 -11.51 3.78
C VAL A 258 11.92 -12.06 5.19
N ALA A 259 12.38 -13.27 5.51
CA ALA A 259 12.26 -13.82 6.86
C ALA A 259 13.01 -12.98 7.91
N GLY A 260 14.19 -12.45 7.55
CA GLY A 260 14.94 -11.51 8.39
C GLY A 260 14.17 -10.24 8.71
N PHE A 261 13.45 -9.67 7.72
CA PHE A 261 12.59 -8.53 7.90
C PHE A 261 11.44 -8.81 8.89
N TYR A 262 10.75 -9.94 8.76
CA TYR A 262 9.68 -10.33 9.69
C TYR A 262 10.21 -10.54 11.12
N ARG A 263 11.38 -11.22 11.29
CA ARG A 263 12.02 -11.37 12.60
C ARG A 263 12.34 -10.01 13.24
N THR A 264 12.91 -9.08 12.46
CA THR A 264 13.23 -7.73 12.93
C THR A 264 11.97 -6.99 13.38
N TYR A 265 10.91 -7.02 12.57
CA TYR A 265 9.64 -6.42 12.91
C TYR A 265 9.06 -6.96 14.21
N LEU A 266 8.94 -8.29 14.35
CA LEU A 266 8.38 -8.93 15.54
C LEU A 266 9.20 -8.62 16.80
N ALA A 267 10.53 -8.57 16.69
CA ALA A 267 11.41 -8.20 17.81
C ALA A 267 11.15 -6.74 18.27
N ILE A 268 10.95 -5.81 17.31
CA ILE A 268 10.67 -4.40 17.63
C ILE A 268 9.29 -4.25 18.25
N VAL A 269 8.26 -4.91 17.69
CA VAL A 269 6.90 -4.88 18.25
C VAL A 269 6.89 -5.47 19.65
N SER A 270 7.56 -6.60 19.88
CA SER A 270 7.67 -7.21 21.20
C SER A 270 8.33 -6.27 22.21
N ALA A 271 9.36 -5.54 21.80
CA ALA A 271 10.04 -4.55 22.67
C ALA A 271 9.21 -3.30 22.93
N ALA A 272 8.38 -2.86 21.96
CA ALA A 272 7.61 -1.62 22.04
C ALA A 272 6.24 -1.78 22.69
N ALA A 273 5.53 -2.88 22.41
CA ALA A 273 4.13 -3.12 22.82
C ALA A 273 3.95 -4.40 23.66
N GLY A 274 5.03 -5.11 23.93
CA GLY A 274 5.02 -6.36 24.69
C GLY A 274 4.98 -7.63 23.85
N PRO A 275 5.38 -8.78 24.42
CA PRO A 275 5.43 -10.06 23.73
C PRO A 275 4.06 -10.58 23.29
N ASP A 276 2.98 -10.21 23.98
CA ASP A 276 1.63 -10.67 23.69
C ASP A 276 1.16 -10.23 22.31
N LEU A 277 1.46 -8.97 21.92
CA LEU A 277 1.11 -8.48 20.59
C LEU A 277 1.90 -9.23 19.50
N SER A 278 3.18 -9.42 19.70
CA SER A 278 4.03 -10.17 18.77
C SER A 278 3.53 -11.61 18.59
N ALA A 279 3.16 -12.27 19.66
CA ALA A 279 2.61 -13.63 19.64
C ALA A 279 1.22 -13.68 18.94
N ALA A 280 0.37 -12.68 19.18
CA ALA A 280 -0.94 -12.58 18.53
C ALA A 280 -0.84 -12.33 17.01
N LEU A 281 0.20 -11.61 16.57
CA LEU A 281 0.43 -11.29 15.15
C LEU A 281 0.96 -12.48 14.35
N ALA A 282 1.87 -13.25 14.94
CA ALA A 282 2.67 -14.27 14.23
C ALA A 282 1.84 -15.26 13.39
N PRO A 283 0.73 -15.84 13.89
CA PRO A 283 -0.07 -16.80 13.12
C PRO A 283 -0.71 -16.22 11.85
N TRP A 284 -0.92 -14.90 11.83
CA TRP A 284 -1.60 -14.22 10.73
C TRP A 284 -0.68 -13.77 9.60
N LEU A 285 0.63 -13.67 9.85
CA LEU A 285 1.54 -12.99 8.93
C LEU A 285 1.68 -13.71 7.59
N LEU A 286 1.77 -15.02 7.57
CA LEU A 286 1.87 -15.78 6.33
C LEU A 286 0.54 -15.87 5.57
N PRO A 287 -0.62 -16.16 6.19
CA PRO A 287 -1.92 -16.07 5.53
C PRO A 287 -2.19 -14.70 4.92
N LEU A 288 -1.91 -13.61 5.64
CA LEU A 288 -2.08 -12.24 5.14
C LEU A 288 -1.12 -11.92 3.99
N ARG A 289 0.07 -12.53 3.95
CA ARG A 289 0.98 -12.42 2.80
C ARG A 289 0.41 -13.09 1.56
N ARG A 290 -0.26 -14.24 1.69
CA ARG A 290 -0.96 -14.90 0.58
C ARG A 290 -2.16 -14.07 0.09
N LEU A 291 -2.94 -13.48 1.01
CA LEU A 291 -4.03 -12.55 0.64
C LEU A 291 -3.49 -11.32 -0.09
N LEU A 292 -2.38 -10.73 0.38
CA LEU A 292 -1.77 -9.61 -0.35
C LEU A 292 -1.26 -10.01 -1.74
N PHE A 293 -0.67 -11.20 -1.89
CA PHE A 293 -0.33 -11.72 -3.22
C PHE A 293 -1.55 -11.72 -4.14
N LEU A 294 -2.67 -12.28 -3.70
CA LEU A 294 -3.90 -12.30 -4.48
C LEU A 294 -4.39 -10.89 -4.82
N ARG A 295 -4.44 -9.99 -3.83
CA ARG A 295 -4.79 -8.60 -4.04
C ARG A 295 -3.91 -7.96 -5.13
N ALA A 296 -2.60 -8.18 -5.10
CA ALA A 296 -1.68 -7.63 -6.08
C ALA A 296 -1.92 -8.16 -7.50
N VAL A 297 -2.10 -9.48 -7.66
CA VAL A 297 -2.27 -10.08 -9.00
C VAL A 297 -3.67 -9.84 -9.57
N THR A 298 -4.71 -9.82 -8.73
CA THR A 298 -6.07 -9.48 -9.18
C THR A 298 -6.19 -8.00 -9.54
N TRP A 299 -5.52 -7.10 -8.81
CA TRP A 299 -5.37 -5.71 -9.20
C TRP A 299 -4.66 -5.57 -10.56
N CYS A 300 -3.59 -6.30 -10.79
CA CYS A 300 -2.90 -6.31 -12.09
C CYS A 300 -3.82 -6.76 -13.23
N ALA A 301 -4.64 -7.79 -13.01
CA ALA A 301 -5.62 -8.27 -13.98
C ALA A 301 -6.67 -7.19 -14.28
N LYS A 302 -7.26 -6.60 -13.25
CA LYS A 302 -8.21 -5.48 -13.36
C LYS A 302 -7.60 -4.32 -14.14
N TRP A 303 -6.40 -3.86 -13.75
CA TRP A 303 -5.70 -2.78 -14.43
C TRP A 303 -5.51 -3.06 -15.91
N ARG A 304 -5.04 -4.26 -16.28
CA ARG A 304 -4.81 -4.66 -17.68
C ARG A 304 -6.09 -4.58 -18.50
N VAL A 305 -7.20 -5.09 -17.97
CA VAL A 305 -8.51 -5.06 -18.65
C VAL A 305 -9.03 -3.63 -18.79
N GLN A 306 -8.94 -2.83 -17.74
CA GLN A 306 -9.38 -1.44 -17.77
C GLN A 306 -8.58 -0.59 -18.75
N GLN A 307 -7.25 -0.78 -18.82
CA GLN A 307 -6.40 -0.10 -19.80
C GLN A 307 -6.77 -0.48 -21.24
N ALA A 308 -7.03 -1.76 -21.50
CA ALA A 308 -7.47 -2.20 -22.82
C ALA A 308 -8.83 -1.61 -23.21
N ARG A 309 -9.80 -1.53 -22.28
CA ARG A 309 -11.10 -0.91 -22.50
C ARG A 309 -11.00 0.61 -22.68
N SER A 310 -10.17 1.30 -21.89
CA SER A 310 -9.97 2.74 -22.01
C SER A 310 -9.26 3.14 -23.30
N ALA A 311 -8.43 2.28 -23.86
CA ALA A 311 -7.84 2.48 -25.18
C ALA A 311 -8.88 2.31 -26.31
N ALA A 312 -9.94 1.53 -26.08
CA ALA A 312 -11.04 1.32 -27.02
C ALA A 312 -12.18 2.35 -26.88
N GLU A 313 -12.36 2.87 -25.67
CA GLU A 313 -13.43 3.81 -25.30
C GLU A 313 -12.78 5.04 -24.66
N ALA A 314 -12.94 6.24 -25.23
CA ALA A 314 -12.46 7.50 -24.65
C ALA A 314 -13.26 7.86 -23.37
N GLY A 315 -13.19 7.03 -22.33
CA GLY A 315 -13.98 7.14 -21.10
C GLY A 315 -13.14 7.05 -19.82
N HIS A 316 -13.57 7.75 -18.78
CA HIS A 316 -12.89 7.92 -17.51
C HIS A 316 -12.97 6.67 -16.64
N SER A 317 -11.81 6.12 -16.24
CA SER A 317 -11.74 5.13 -15.15
C SER A 317 -11.77 5.86 -13.80
N THR A 318 -12.59 5.37 -12.85
CA THR A 318 -12.70 5.93 -11.49
C THR A 318 -11.43 5.72 -10.64
N GLU A 319 -10.52 4.85 -11.04
CA GLU A 319 -9.24 4.59 -10.36
C GLU A 319 -8.05 5.30 -11.03
N ASN A 320 -8.30 6.29 -11.86
CA ASN A 320 -7.31 7.25 -12.42
C ASN A 320 -5.99 6.71 -12.99
N TRP A 321 -5.94 5.44 -13.30
CA TRP A 321 -4.88 4.84 -14.11
C TRP A 321 -5.16 5.03 -15.60
N SER A 322 -6.03 5.97 -15.95
CA SER A 322 -6.36 6.24 -17.35
C SER A 322 -5.18 6.91 -18.07
N ALA A 323 -4.94 6.52 -19.30
CA ALA A 323 -3.93 7.09 -20.19
C ALA A 323 -4.06 8.63 -20.32
N ALA A 324 -5.24 9.21 -20.05
CA ALA A 324 -5.49 10.65 -20.11
C ALA A 324 -4.78 11.45 -19.00
N ASN A 325 -4.49 10.83 -17.85
CA ASN A 325 -3.91 11.50 -16.68
C ASN A 325 -2.44 11.12 -16.40
N SER A 326 -1.86 10.20 -17.18
CA SER A 326 -0.53 9.66 -16.91
C SER A 326 0.43 9.90 -18.08
N ASP A 327 1.71 10.09 -17.76
CA ASP A 327 2.78 10.08 -18.73
C ASP A 327 2.86 8.72 -19.44
N ALA A 328 3.05 8.70 -20.76
CA ALA A 328 3.19 7.48 -21.55
C ALA A 328 4.33 6.55 -21.04
N ALA A 329 5.42 7.12 -20.54
CA ALA A 329 6.51 6.35 -19.94
C ALA A 329 6.07 5.66 -18.65
N LEU A 330 5.24 6.29 -17.82
CA LEU A 330 4.69 5.70 -16.60
C LEU A 330 3.71 4.56 -16.93
N ILE A 331 2.84 4.75 -17.93
CA ILE A 331 1.93 3.69 -18.41
C ILE A 331 2.73 2.48 -18.92
N ALA A 332 3.77 2.70 -19.71
CA ALA A 332 4.62 1.64 -20.23
C ALA A 332 5.35 0.91 -19.10
N HIS A 333 5.83 1.63 -18.07
CA HIS A 333 6.44 1.04 -16.88
C HIS A 333 5.45 0.13 -16.15
N VAL A 334 4.25 0.62 -15.85
CA VAL A 334 3.20 -0.16 -15.17
C VAL A 334 2.82 -1.38 -16.00
N ALA A 335 2.63 -1.23 -17.32
CA ALA A 335 2.31 -2.35 -18.21
C ALA A 335 3.37 -3.44 -18.18
N GLY A 336 4.65 -3.05 -18.15
CA GLY A 336 5.78 -3.98 -18.03
C GLY A 336 5.75 -4.76 -16.70
N ARG A 337 5.47 -4.06 -15.58
CA ARG A 337 5.34 -4.70 -14.26
C ARG A 337 4.14 -5.64 -14.19
N VAL A 338 2.99 -5.20 -14.67
CA VAL A 338 1.78 -6.03 -14.74
C VAL A 338 2.00 -7.29 -15.59
N ALA A 339 2.72 -7.17 -16.71
CA ALA A 339 3.06 -8.32 -17.54
C ALA A 339 3.95 -9.33 -16.81
N ASP A 340 4.96 -8.86 -16.07
CA ASP A 340 5.85 -9.67 -15.26
C ASP A 340 5.10 -10.38 -14.12
N TYR A 341 4.31 -9.64 -13.33
CA TYR A 341 3.62 -10.20 -12.16
C TYR A 341 2.51 -11.20 -12.52
N LEU A 342 1.89 -11.08 -13.69
CA LEU A 342 0.91 -12.02 -14.20
C LEU A 342 1.54 -13.15 -15.04
N SER A 343 2.88 -13.18 -15.18
CA SER A 343 3.56 -14.28 -15.85
C SER A 343 3.63 -15.53 -14.95
N PRO A 344 3.68 -16.75 -15.52
CA PRO A 344 3.89 -17.97 -14.73
C PRO A 344 5.13 -17.90 -13.83
N ALA A 345 6.23 -17.29 -14.32
CA ALA A 345 7.47 -17.13 -13.56
C ALA A 345 7.32 -16.13 -12.39
N GLY A 346 6.67 -14.99 -12.61
CA GLY A 346 6.40 -14.01 -11.55
C GLY A 346 5.51 -14.58 -10.45
N LEU A 347 4.44 -15.30 -10.84
CA LEU A 347 3.55 -15.97 -9.89
C LEU A 347 4.29 -17.07 -9.10
N ALA A 348 5.06 -17.91 -9.76
CA ALA A 348 5.84 -18.95 -9.09
C ALA A 348 6.85 -18.36 -8.08
N ARG A 349 7.50 -17.25 -8.43
CA ARG A 349 8.42 -16.53 -7.54
C ARG A 349 7.73 -16.05 -6.27
N MET A 350 6.57 -15.41 -6.38
CA MET A 350 5.83 -14.92 -5.22
C MET A 350 5.28 -16.07 -4.36
N ARG A 351 4.77 -17.13 -5.00
CA ARG A 351 4.24 -18.32 -4.31
C ARG A 351 5.31 -19.15 -3.60
N ALA A 352 6.59 -19.00 -3.96
CA ALA A 352 7.68 -19.65 -3.27
C ALA A 352 7.80 -19.23 -1.79
N ASP A 353 7.21 -18.12 -1.39
CA ASP A 353 7.23 -17.64 -0.01
C ASP A 353 6.48 -18.56 0.97
N TRP A 354 5.56 -19.37 0.49
CA TRP A 354 4.82 -20.39 1.29
C TRP A 354 4.97 -21.81 0.74
N ALA A 355 6.02 -22.07 -0.06
CA ALA A 355 6.41 -23.42 -0.41
C ALA A 355 6.99 -24.15 0.82
N GLU A 356 6.95 -25.49 0.81
CA GLU A 356 7.35 -26.33 1.95
C GLU A 356 8.77 -26.04 2.50
N ASP A 357 9.69 -25.61 1.66
CA ASP A 357 11.07 -25.25 2.00
C ASP A 357 11.24 -23.76 2.38
N SER A 358 10.15 -23.02 2.55
CA SER A 358 10.23 -21.58 2.84
C SER A 358 10.67 -21.32 4.28
N PRO A 359 11.66 -20.43 4.52
CA PRO A 359 12.03 -19.99 5.86
C PRO A 359 10.91 -19.23 6.57
N LEU A 360 9.89 -18.75 5.85
CA LEU A 360 8.69 -18.14 6.45
C LEU A 360 7.80 -19.19 7.12
N LEU A 361 7.66 -20.39 6.54
CA LEU A 361 6.96 -21.50 7.21
C LEU A 361 7.65 -21.91 8.50
N ALA A 362 8.98 -21.97 8.50
CA ALA A 362 9.74 -22.26 9.71
C ALA A 362 9.61 -21.18 10.79
N LEU A 363 9.40 -19.92 10.36
CA LEU A 363 9.19 -18.78 11.27
C LEU A 363 7.77 -18.76 11.86
N PHE A 364 6.78 -19.30 11.13
CA PHE A 364 5.36 -19.30 11.51
C PHE A 364 4.74 -20.70 11.45
N PRO A 365 5.22 -21.66 12.25
CA PRO A 365 4.82 -23.06 12.15
C PRO A 365 3.34 -23.32 12.47
N GLU A 366 2.70 -22.45 13.26
CA GLU A 366 1.29 -22.56 13.68
C GLU A 366 0.32 -21.77 12.79
N SER A 367 0.84 -21.02 11.80
CA SER A 367 -0.06 -20.42 10.82
C SER A 367 -0.76 -21.56 10.09
N GLY A 368 -2.08 -21.73 10.32
CA GLY A 368 -2.91 -22.76 9.69
C GLY A 368 -3.06 -22.58 8.17
N ALA A 369 -1.93 -22.40 7.50
CA ALA A 369 -1.80 -22.53 6.07
C ALA A 369 -2.14 -24.00 5.75
N GLY A 370 -3.45 -24.28 5.66
CA GLY A 370 -3.97 -25.58 5.32
C GLY A 370 -3.12 -26.19 4.23
N SER A 371 -2.69 -27.42 4.46
CA SER A 371 -1.98 -28.25 3.52
C SER A 371 -2.52 -27.97 2.11
N ASN A 372 -1.61 -27.58 1.21
CA ASN A 372 -1.92 -27.52 -0.22
C ASN A 372 -2.77 -28.74 -0.57
N PRO A 373 -3.92 -28.61 -1.25
CA PRO A 373 -4.60 -29.77 -1.74
C PRO A 373 -3.61 -30.53 -2.59
N ALA A 374 -3.40 -31.80 -2.28
CA ALA A 374 -2.51 -32.67 -3.05
C ALA A 374 -2.89 -32.55 -4.53
N PRO A 375 -1.93 -32.50 -5.46
CA PRO A 375 -2.24 -32.52 -6.88
C PRO A 375 -3.13 -33.74 -7.15
N PRO A 376 -4.16 -33.61 -8.02
CA PRO A 376 -5.03 -34.74 -8.34
C PRO A 376 -4.14 -35.89 -8.77
N SER A 377 -4.25 -37.02 -8.09
CA SER A 377 -3.56 -38.25 -8.47
C SER A 377 -4.04 -38.61 -9.89
N GLU A 378 -3.14 -38.56 -10.85
CA GLU A 378 -3.37 -39.18 -12.16
C GLU A 378 -3.68 -40.65 -11.92
N SER A 379 -4.94 -41.00 -12.00
CA SER A 379 -5.35 -42.40 -12.10
C SER A 379 -4.83 -42.92 -13.42
N LEU A 380 -3.70 -43.58 -13.38
CA LEU A 380 -3.27 -44.50 -14.45
C LEU A 380 -4.29 -45.64 -14.52
N SER A 381 -5.31 -45.44 -15.35
CA SER A 381 -6.16 -46.55 -15.80
C SER A 381 -5.46 -47.17 -17.01
N GLY A 382 -4.98 -48.41 -16.81
CA GLY A 382 -4.47 -49.28 -17.85
C GLY A 382 -5.50 -49.70 -18.89
#